data_c857c6341b8b47f85d9af415be16cecd
#
_entry.id   c857c6341b8b47f85d9af415be16cecd
#
_cell.length_a   1.000
_cell.length_b   1.000
_cell.length_c   1.000
_cell.angle_alpha   90.00
_cell.angle_beta   90.00
_cell.angle_gamma   90.00
#
_symmetry.space_group_name_H-M   'P 1'
#
loop_
_entity.id
_entity.type
_entity.pdbx_description
1 polymer ?
#
loop_
_entity_poly.entity_id
_entity_poly.type
_entity_poly.pdbx_seq_one_letter_code
_entity_poly.pdbx_strand_id
1 'polypeptide(L)'
;VARQAAKDRRVDLLSFPSDPRKRFFDAAEGELASKALAALEINMASLLSLQGFPRVRLLSRLRWEVEIAKKFKVPLVISSGADNEYLLRAPHDFATLASLFDLPLSSALNSLSEVPQGIVERNRLKLSPSYVAPGVRVIKEGKDCPRV
;
A
#
# COMPACT_ATOMS: atom_id res chain seq x y z
N VAL A 1 -1.94 -5.97 -16.83
CA VAL A 1 -1.23 -4.81 -16.22
C VAL A 1 -1.05 -5.00 -14.71
N ALA A 2 -2.13 -5.29 -13.92
CA ALA A 2 -2.04 -5.42 -12.45
C ALA A 2 -1.04 -6.49 -12.00
N ARG A 3 -1.07 -7.68 -12.56
CA ARG A 3 -0.13 -8.77 -12.24
C ARG A 3 1.33 -8.44 -12.57
N GLN A 4 1.58 -7.70 -13.63
CA GLN A 4 2.92 -7.22 -13.95
C GLN A 4 3.42 -6.23 -12.90
N ALA A 5 2.57 -5.27 -12.49
CA ALA A 5 2.91 -4.33 -11.44
C ALA A 5 3.15 -5.05 -10.09
N ALA A 6 2.29 -6.01 -9.73
CA ALA A 6 2.44 -6.78 -8.51
C ALA A 6 3.74 -7.63 -8.45
N LYS A 7 4.29 -8.02 -9.60
CA LYS A 7 5.54 -8.79 -9.70
C LYS A 7 6.79 -7.89 -9.68
N ASP A 8 6.67 -6.63 -10.06
CA ASP A 8 7.81 -5.73 -10.25
C ASP A 8 8.27 -5.15 -8.90
N ARG A 9 9.50 -5.48 -8.48
CA ARG A 9 10.10 -4.98 -7.23
C ARG A 9 10.36 -3.47 -7.20
N ARG A 10 10.16 -2.76 -8.31
CA ARG A 10 10.24 -1.31 -8.40
C ARG A 10 8.91 -0.64 -8.02
N VAL A 11 7.85 -1.43 -7.97
CA VAL A 11 6.51 -0.96 -7.58
C VAL A 11 6.35 -1.15 -6.08
N ASP A 12 6.19 -0.06 -5.37
CA ASP A 12 6.01 -0.07 -3.91
C ASP A 12 4.54 -0.11 -3.51
N LEU A 13 3.63 0.41 -4.37
CA LEU A 13 2.22 0.58 -4.05
C LEU A 13 1.33 0.19 -5.22
N LEU A 14 0.34 -0.66 -4.96
CA LEU A 14 -0.69 -1.07 -5.90
C LEU A 14 -1.97 -0.30 -5.59
N SER A 15 -2.33 0.63 -6.46
CA SER A 15 -3.55 1.42 -6.37
C SER A 15 -4.56 1.00 -7.43
N PHE A 16 -5.82 0.90 -7.04
CA PHE A 16 -6.92 0.53 -7.93
C PHE A 16 -7.97 1.64 -8.00
N PRO A 17 -8.63 1.81 -9.15
CA PRO A 17 -9.69 2.81 -9.29
C PRO A 17 -10.88 2.54 -8.38
N SER A 18 -11.71 3.57 -8.18
CA SER A 18 -12.92 3.52 -7.37
C SER A 18 -14.00 2.57 -7.91
N ASP A 19 -13.98 2.30 -9.23
CA ASP A 19 -14.93 1.40 -9.86
C ASP A 19 -14.66 -0.06 -9.44
N PRO A 20 -15.58 -0.71 -8.70
CA PRO A 20 -15.39 -2.08 -8.24
C PRO A 20 -15.17 -3.10 -9.37
N ARG A 21 -15.63 -2.79 -10.59
CA ARG A 21 -15.47 -3.64 -11.77
C ARG A 21 -14.04 -3.63 -12.33
N LYS A 22 -13.27 -2.59 -11.99
CA LYS A 22 -11.88 -2.40 -12.45
C LYS A 22 -10.84 -2.71 -11.37
N ARG A 23 -11.28 -3.25 -10.24
CA ARG A 23 -10.41 -3.70 -9.15
C ARG A 23 -10.17 -5.20 -9.29
N PHE A 24 -8.92 -5.58 -9.55
CA PHE A 24 -8.56 -6.96 -9.88
C PHE A 24 -7.55 -7.55 -8.89
N PHE A 25 -7.53 -7.07 -7.64
CA PHE A 25 -6.67 -7.66 -6.62
C PHE A 25 -7.22 -9.02 -6.21
N ASP A 26 -6.62 -10.09 -6.72
CA ASP A 26 -6.96 -11.49 -6.43
C ASP A 26 -5.84 -12.22 -5.67
N ALA A 27 -6.02 -13.51 -5.43
CA ALA A 27 -5.02 -14.32 -4.73
C ALA A 27 -3.67 -14.38 -5.46
N ALA A 28 -3.68 -14.35 -6.80
CA ALA A 28 -2.45 -14.36 -7.58
C ALA A 28 -1.69 -13.04 -7.47
N GLU A 29 -2.41 -11.90 -7.53
CA GLU A 29 -1.79 -10.60 -7.26
C GLU A 29 -1.29 -10.48 -5.82
N GLY A 30 -2.04 -11.00 -4.84
CA GLY A 30 -1.63 -11.03 -3.44
C GLY A 30 -0.32 -11.78 -3.22
N GLU A 31 -0.18 -12.96 -3.82
CA GLU A 31 1.05 -13.74 -3.75
C GLU A 31 2.24 -13.02 -4.40
N LEU A 32 2.03 -12.41 -5.57
CA LEU A 32 3.07 -11.67 -6.29
C LEU A 32 3.49 -10.41 -5.53
N ALA A 33 2.52 -9.63 -5.02
CA ALA A 33 2.77 -8.42 -4.24
C ALA A 33 3.56 -8.72 -2.95
N SER A 34 3.21 -9.81 -2.26
CA SER A 34 3.95 -10.27 -1.07
C SER A 34 5.42 -10.55 -1.39
N LYS A 35 5.71 -11.26 -2.49
CA LYS A 35 7.09 -11.57 -2.94
C LYS A 35 7.86 -10.34 -3.41
N ALA A 36 7.16 -9.36 -3.99
CA ALA A 36 7.76 -8.11 -4.46
C ALA A 36 7.90 -7.06 -3.35
N LEU A 37 7.31 -7.28 -2.17
CA LEU A 37 7.21 -6.31 -1.06
C LEU A 37 6.41 -5.05 -1.44
N ALA A 38 5.44 -5.19 -2.35
CA ALA A 38 4.50 -4.15 -2.71
C ALA A 38 3.34 -4.11 -1.72
N ALA A 39 2.85 -2.91 -1.40
CA ALA A 39 1.68 -2.70 -0.56
C ALA A 39 0.42 -2.49 -1.39
N LEU A 40 -0.74 -2.81 -0.84
CA LEU A 40 -2.04 -2.50 -1.43
C LEU A 40 -2.57 -1.18 -0.86
N GLU A 41 -2.92 -0.23 -1.73
CA GLU A 41 -3.53 1.03 -1.35
C GLU A 41 -5.06 0.95 -1.29
N ILE A 42 -5.62 1.49 -0.22
CA ILE A 42 -7.05 1.72 -0.05
C ILE A 42 -7.28 3.23 -0.02
N ASN A 43 -7.84 3.77 -1.11
CA ASN A 43 -8.19 5.17 -1.24
C ASN A 43 -9.56 5.44 -0.59
N MET A 44 -9.57 6.24 0.48
CA MET A 44 -10.77 6.52 1.28
C MET A 44 -11.73 7.51 0.63
N ALA A 45 -11.24 8.41 -0.25
CA ALA A 45 -12.12 9.35 -0.95
C ALA A 45 -13.19 8.61 -1.76
N SER A 46 -12.84 7.47 -2.35
CA SER A 46 -13.79 6.62 -3.08
C SER A 46 -14.94 6.14 -2.21
N LEU A 47 -14.65 5.79 -0.96
CA LEU A 47 -15.66 5.34 0.00
C LEU A 47 -16.54 6.48 0.48
N LEU A 48 -15.97 7.69 0.64
CA LEU A 48 -16.67 8.87 1.11
C LEU A 48 -17.58 9.48 0.03
N SER A 49 -17.13 9.50 -1.23
CA SER A 49 -17.87 10.14 -2.33
C SER A 49 -18.97 9.26 -2.92
N LEU A 50 -18.81 7.94 -2.95
CA LEU A 50 -19.83 7.04 -3.47
C LEU A 50 -21.04 6.95 -2.53
N GLN A 51 -22.26 6.82 -3.09
CA GLN A 51 -23.50 6.65 -2.35
C GLN A 51 -24.30 5.45 -2.87
N GLY A 52 -25.20 4.95 -2.03
CA GLY A 52 -26.09 3.85 -2.39
C GLY A 52 -25.39 2.57 -2.81
N PHE A 53 -25.89 1.93 -3.84
CA PHE A 53 -25.46 0.62 -4.30
C PHE A 53 -23.98 0.54 -4.75
N PRO A 54 -23.41 1.55 -5.44
CA PRO A 54 -21.98 1.59 -5.74
C PRO A 54 -21.08 1.53 -4.50
N ARG A 55 -21.44 2.23 -3.41
CA ARG A 55 -20.72 2.18 -2.12
C ARG A 55 -20.72 0.77 -1.53
N VAL A 56 -21.91 0.11 -1.53
CA VAL A 56 -22.03 -1.26 -1.00
C VAL A 56 -21.16 -2.24 -1.78
N ARG A 57 -21.15 -2.13 -3.12
CA ARG A 57 -20.27 -2.95 -3.96
C ARG A 57 -18.79 -2.71 -3.68
N LEU A 58 -18.40 -1.45 -3.51
CA LEU A 58 -17.01 -1.11 -3.18
C LEU A 58 -16.63 -1.70 -1.83
N LEU A 59 -17.46 -1.57 -0.80
CA LEU A 59 -17.20 -2.15 0.53
C LEU A 59 -17.05 -3.66 0.47
N SER A 60 -17.93 -4.36 -0.24
CA SER A 60 -17.82 -5.82 -0.42
C SER A 60 -16.51 -6.19 -1.11
N ARG A 61 -16.08 -5.40 -2.09
CA ARG A 61 -14.82 -5.64 -2.79
C ARG A 61 -13.61 -5.38 -1.89
N LEU A 62 -13.62 -4.28 -1.12
CA LEU A 62 -12.55 -3.95 -0.18
C LEU A 62 -12.40 -5.02 0.90
N ARG A 63 -13.50 -5.57 1.45
CA ARG A 63 -13.45 -6.70 2.40
C ARG A 63 -12.69 -7.88 1.82
N TRP A 64 -13.04 -8.27 0.61
CA TRP A 64 -12.38 -9.38 -0.06
C TRP A 64 -10.90 -9.11 -0.35
N GLU A 65 -10.54 -7.90 -0.79
CA GLU A 65 -9.15 -7.50 -1.01
C GLU A 65 -8.33 -7.48 0.30
N VAL A 66 -8.91 -7.00 1.39
CA VAL A 66 -8.29 -7.00 2.73
C VAL A 66 -8.07 -8.43 3.24
N GLU A 67 -9.03 -9.33 3.00
CA GLU A 67 -8.89 -10.75 3.34
C GLU A 67 -7.72 -11.39 2.58
N ILE A 68 -7.61 -11.14 1.28
CA ILE A 68 -6.47 -11.60 0.47
C ILE A 68 -5.16 -11.01 0.99
N ALA A 69 -5.13 -9.70 1.26
CA ALA A 69 -3.93 -9.03 1.77
C ALA A 69 -3.47 -9.64 3.09
N LYS A 70 -4.39 -9.91 4.01
CA LYS A 70 -4.10 -10.61 5.28
C LYS A 70 -3.55 -12.02 5.05
N LYS A 71 -4.19 -12.80 4.17
CA LYS A 71 -3.78 -14.17 3.84
C LYS A 71 -2.34 -14.25 3.32
N PHE A 72 -1.97 -13.35 2.43
CA PHE A 72 -0.64 -13.30 1.80
C PHE A 72 0.35 -12.36 2.50
N LYS A 73 -0.05 -11.75 3.64
CA LYS A 73 0.76 -10.78 4.40
C LYS A 73 1.22 -9.59 3.55
N VAL A 74 0.35 -9.12 2.64
CA VAL A 74 0.58 -7.91 1.87
C VAL A 74 0.31 -6.70 2.76
N PRO A 75 1.26 -5.74 2.91
CA PRO A 75 1.03 -4.54 3.68
C PRO A 75 -0.11 -3.71 3.08
N LEU A 76 -0.92 -3.10 3.94
CA LEU A 76 -2.00 -2.20 3.56
C LEU A 76 -1.57 -0.75 3.82
N VAL A 77 -1.82 0.13 2.87
CA VAL A 77 -1.69 1.58 3.03
C VAL A 77 -3.07 2.21 2.86
N ILE A 78 -3.49 2.99 3.83
CA ILE A 78 -4.70 3.80 3.73
C ILE A 78 -4.28 5.20 3.35
N SER A 79 -4.87 5.73 2.27
CA SER A 79 -4.68 7.11 1.82
C SER A 79 -6.00 7.86 1.86
N SER A 80 -5.94 9.18 2.03
CA SER A 80 -7.14 10.03 1.93
C SER A 80 -7.68 10.01 0.51
N GLY A 81 -6.80 10.12 -0.50
CA GLY A 81 -7.15 10.28 -1.91
C GLY A 81 -8.05 11.49 -2.16
N ALA A 82 -8.07 12.43 -1.23
CA ALA A 82 -8.95 13.59 -1.28
C ALA A 82 -8.53 14.54 -2.40
N ASP A 83 -9.46 14.91 -3.25
CA ASP A 83 -9.34 15.93 -4.29
C ASP A 83 -9.84 17.32 -3.81
N ASN A 84 -10.46 17.35 -2.63
CA ASN A 84 -10.93 18.58 -1.98
C ASN A 84 -10.90 18.43 -0.44
N GLU A 85 -11.01 19.56 0.26
CA GLU A 85 -10.94 19.63 1.73
C GLU A 85 -12.07 18.89 2.43
N TYR A 86 -13.25 18.76 1.80
CA TYR A 86 -14.42 18.10 2.39
C TYR A 86 -14.25 16.57 2.49
N LEU A 87 -13.30 16.00 1.78
CA LEU A 87 -12.97 14.56 1.85
C LEU A 87 -11.85 14.25 2.83
N LEU A 88 -11.19 15.28 3.38
CA LEU A 88 -10.19 15.08 4.42
C LEU A 88 -10.85 14.71 5.75
N ARG A 89 -10.24 13.77 6.45
CA ARG A 89 -10.63 13.33 7.80
C ARG A 89 -9.37 13.16 8.65
N ALA A 90 -9.56 13.21 9.95
CA ALA A 90 -8.49 12.89 10.88
C ALA A 90 -8.06 11.41 10.71
N PRO A 91 -6.79 11.06 10.97
CA PRO A 91 -6.31 9.69 10.84
C PRO A 91 -7.14 8.67 11.63
N HIS A 92 -7.61 9.03 12.82
CA HIS A 92 -8.48 8.18 13.63
C HIS A 92 -9.84 7.92 12.99
N ASP A 93 -10.39 8.90 12.27
CA ASP A 93 -11.67 8.73 11.56
C ASP A 93 -11.50 7.74 10.40
N PHE A 94 -10.41 7.87 9.62
CA PHE A 94 -10.10 6.90 8.57
C PHE A 94 -9.87 5.50 9.14
N ALA A 95 -9.14 5.38 10.25
CA ALA A 95 -8.91 4.11 10.90
C ALA A 95 -10.20 3.47 11.41
N THR A 96 -11.13 4.28 11.94
CA THR A 96 -12.46 3.82 12.37
C THR A 96 -13.30 3.37 11.18
N LEU A 97 -13.30 4.14 10.08
CA LEU A 97 -14.00 3.76 8.85
C LEU A 97 -13.45 2.46 8.24
N ALA A 98 -12.18 2.13 8.46
CA ALA A 98 -11.57 0.91 7.98
C ALA A 98 -12.19 -0.36 8.61
N SER A 99 -12.86 -0.25 9.75
CA SER A 99 -13.63 -1.35 10.34
C SER A 99 -14.77 -1.84 9.43
N LEU A 100 -15.27 -0.98 8.53
CA LEU A 100 -16.32 -1.34 7.57
C LEU A 100 -15.88 -2.41 6.56
N PHE A 101 -14.57 -2.56 6.35
CA PHE A 101 -13.98 -3.62 5.54
C PHE A 101 -13.09 -4.56 6.36
N ASP A 102 -13.50 -4.79 7.61
CA ASP A 102 -12.94 -5.80 8.53
C ASP A 102 -11.45 -5.60 8.85
N LEU A 103 -10.96 -4.35 8.81
CA LEU A 103 -9.61 -4.01 9.26
C LEU A 103 -9.65 -3.51 10.71
N PRO A 104 -8.96 -4.19 11.68
CA PRO A 104 -8.91 -3.75 13.06
C PRO A 104 -8.29 -2.35 13.21
N LEU A 105 -8.74 -1.58 14.19
CA LEU A 105 -8.30 -0.19 14.42
C LEU A 105 -6.77 -0.06 14.51
N SER A 106 -6.10 -0.96 15.25
CA SER A 106 -4.64 -0.95 15.36
C SER A 106 -3.95 -1.16 14.01
N SER A 107 -4.43 -2.13 13.22
CA SER A 107 -3.89 -2.38 11.87
C SER A 107 -4.17 -1.21 10.93
N ALA A 108 -5.33 -0.55 11.05
CA ALA A 108 -5.67 0.62 10.26
C ALA A 108 -4.79 1.83 10.60
N LEU A 109 -4.47 2.05 11.89
CA LEU A 109 -3.53 3.09 12.31
C LEU A 109 -2.12 2.83 11.77
N ASN A 110 -1.64 1.58 11.83
CA ASN A 110 -0.35 1.21 11.24
C ASN A 110 -0.33 1.41 9.72
N SER A 111 -1.46 1.13 9.04
CA SER A 111 -1.62 1.36 7.59
C SER A 111 -1.61 2.85 7.20
N LEU A 112 -1.86 3.75 8.16
CA LEU A 112 -1.79 5.20 7.99
C LEU A 112 -0.43 5.80 8.37
N SER A 113 0.41 5.07 9.13
CA SER A 113 1.65 5.61 9.72
C SER A 113 2.87 4.74 9.43
N GLU A 114 3.01 3.61 10.11
CA GLU A 114 4.22 2.77 10.08
C GLU A 114 4.47 2.15 8.71
N VAL A 115 3.42 1.67 8.04
CA VAL A 115 3.56 1.04 6.73
C VAL A 115 4.06 2.03 5.67
N PRO A 116 3.42 3.21 5.45
CA PRO A 116 3.93 4.19 4.50
C PRO A 116 5.31 4.74 4.90
N GLN A 117 5.58 4.94 6.20
CA GLN A 117 6.90 5.33 6.69
C GLN A 117 7.96 4.31 6.29
N GLY A 118 7.72 3.03 6.53
CA GLY A 118 8.65 1.94 6.16
C GLY A 118 8.94 1.88 4.65
N ILE A 119 7.95 2.17 3.79
CA ILE A 119 8.15 2.27 2.34
C ILE A 119 9.09 3.43 2.00
N VAL A 120 8.86 4.61 2.59
CA VAL A 120 9.69 5.80 2.36
C VAL A 120 11.13 5.57 2.85
N GLU A 121 11.30 5.04 4.05
CA GLU A 121 12.61 4.74 4.63
C GLU A 121 13.39 3.73 3.78
N ARG A 122 12.73 2.64 3.36
CA ARG A 122 13.31 1.64 2.45
C ARG A 122 13.82 2.27 1.16
N ASN A 123 13.07 3.18 0.57
CA ASN A 123 13.45 3.83 -0.69
C ASN A 123 14.53 4.90 -0.49
N ARG A 124 14.51 5.65 0.61
CA ARG A 124 15.60 6.55 0.98
C ARG A 124 16.91 5.80 1.19
N LEU A 125 16.86 4.62 1.81
CA LEU A 125 18.04 3.78 1.95
C LEU A 125 18.61 3.33 0.61
N LYS A 126 17.75 2.96 -0.36
CA LYS A 126 18.20 2.60 -1.73
C LYS A 126 18.89 3.75 -2.46
N LEU A 127 18.54 5.00 -2.13
CA LEU A 127 19.15 6.21 -2.71
C LEU A 127 20.42 6.66 -1.98
N SER A 128 20.78 6.02 -0.86
CA SER A 128 21.99 6.40 -0.12
C SER A 128 23.25 5.92 -0.84
N PRO A 129 24.35 6.69 -0.81
CA PRO A 129 25.62 6.29 -1.47
C PRO A 129 26.23 5.00 -0.87
N SER A 130 25.84 4.63 0.35
CA SER A 130 26.30 3.40 1.00
C SER A 130 25.50 2.14 0.60
N TYR A 131 24.41 2.28 -0.16
CA TYR A 131 23.56 1.15 -0.54
C TYR A 131 24.14 0.41 -1.74
N VAL A 132 24.31 -0.92 -1.61
CA VAL A 132 24.76 -1.80 -2.71
C VAL A 132 23.61 -2.74 -3.14
N ALA A 133 23.02 -3.42 -2.17
CA ALA A 133 21.94 -4.38 -2.41
C ALA A 133 21.12 -4.55 -1.11
N PRO A 134 19.93 -5.19 -1.16
CA PRO A 134 19.19 -5.52 0.05
C PRO A 134 20.06 -6.26 1.07
N GLY A 135 20.22 -5.67 2.27
CA GLY A 135 21.04 -6.21 3.34
C GLY A 135 22.55 -5.97 3.21
N VAL A 136 23.03 -5.35 2.13
CA VAL A 136 24.45 -5.05 1.89
C VAL A 136 24.67 -3.54 1.83
N ARG A 137 25.58 -3.04 2.67
CA ARG A 137 25.98 -1.59 2.71
C ARG A 137 27.50 -1.46 2.72
N VAL A 138 27.99 -0.40 2.09
CA VAL A 138 29.38 0.02 2.21
C VAL A 138 29.60 0.59 3.60
N ILE A 139 30.49 0.01 4.39
CA ILE A 139 30.86 0.50 5.73
C ILE A 139 32.09 1.41 5.63
N LYS A 140 33.05 1.07 4.75
CA LYS A 140 34.30 1.82 4.56
C LYS A 140 34.79 1.62 3.13
N GLU A 141 35.14 2.73 2.47
CA GLU A 141 35.82 2.69 1.17
C GLU A 141 37.30 2.43 1.36
N GLY A 142 37.87 1.46 0.62
CA GLY A 142 39.31 1.22 0.53
C GLY A 142 39.99 2.23 -0.40
N LYS A 143 41.31 2.37 -0.29
CA LYS A 143 42.11 3.27 -1.17
C LYS A 143 42.16 2.78 -2.63
N ASP A 144 41.74 1.57 -2.86
CA ASP A 144 41.77 0.80 -4.10
C ASP A 144 40.43 0.86 -4.87
N CYS A 145 39.43 1.52 -4.34
CA CYS A 145 38.17 1.76 -5.08
C CYS A 145 38.34 3.02 -5.98
N PRO A 146 38.32 2.87 -7.32
CA PRO A 146 38.28 4.03 -8.19
C PRO A 146 36.94 4.75 -7.97
N ARG A 147 36.98 6.06 -7.70
CA ARG A 147 35.77 6.90 -7.71
C ARG A 147 35.29 7.01 -9.14
N VAL A 148 34.11 6.46 -9.43
CA VAL A 148 33.40 6.64 -10.71
C VAL A 148 32.77 8.02 -10.74
#